data_3fd12b55b6346238b62ce43423c2777e
#
_entry.id   3fd12b55b6346238b62ce43423c2777e
#
_cell.length_a   1.000
_cell.length_b   1.000
_cell.length_c   1.000
_cell.angle_alpha   90.00
_cell.angle_beta   90.00
_cell.angle_gamma   90.00
#
_symmetry.space_group_name_H-M   'P 1'
#
loop_
_entity.id
_entity.type
_entity.pdbx_description
1 polymer ?
#
loop_
_entity_poly.entity_id
_entity_poly.type
_entity_poly.pdbx_seq_one_letter_code
_entity_poly.pdbx_strand_id
1 'polypeptide(L)'
;MDITKRDSKMLKGVAILAMLMLHLFCRKDNLPYTPLLWVGDTPLIYYFGLFGDICVAIYCFVSGYAHYIQSSEIELRQRWKHLLRFLLSFWVIAAVFSLIGILIGDSVIPGNAKEFLMNCLTIKNSYNGAWWYANTYIMLVALQPFSRKFVECCPAGMALFATFAFYTIGYGIRFWGWGSCRLAVLSWIITHIGLLGTSYFPYTIGMVFCKKQIVAALRQRLASVKAHAICMFTAAVFVVMIVMHGMVQPLFVAFLTATSTIVLLCICPLPMWLKNILCYFGEHSMNIWLVHMFFYGSLFHGIVFGLKYPVPIFLLLIALSLVSSYAIKWLSNPILKLVR
;
A
#
# COMPACT_ATOMS: atom_id res chain seq x y z
N MET A 1 1.82 -24.56 5.45
CA MET A 1 1.12 -23.33 4.95
C MET A 1 2.07 -22.56 4.08
N ASP A 2 1.60 -22.03 2.97
CA ASP A 2 2.37 -21.26 2.01
C ASP A 2 2.77 -19.89 2.62
N ILE A 3 1.88 -18.92 2.66
CA ILE A 3 2.06 -17.65 3.39
C ILE A 3 1.16 -17.65 4.63
N THR A 4 1.75 -17.51 5.81
CA THR A 4 1.01 -17.50 7.07
C THR A 4 0.36 -16.14 7.36
N LYS A 5 -0.58 -16.09 8.32
CA LYS A 5 -1.14 -14.82 8.82
C LYS A 5 -0.04 -13.88 9.33
N ARG A 6 1.02 -14.45 9.93
CA ARG A 6 2.17 -13.69 10.43
C ARG A 6 3.00 -13.12 9.27
N ASP A 7 3.27 -13.92 8.23
CA ASP A 7 3.94 -13.43 7.02
C ASP A 7 3.14 -12.29 6.37
N SER A 8 1.81 -12.42 6.27
CA SER A 8 0.94 -11.36 5.76
C SER A 8 1.02 -10.07 6.57
N LYS A 9 1.08 -10.17 7.92
CA LYS A 9 1.28 -8.99 8.78
C LYS A 9 2.65 -8.37 8.56
N MET A 10 3.70 -9.18 8.52
CA MET A 10 5.07 -8.73 8.23
C MET A 10 5.15 -7.99 6.89
N LEU A 11 4.59 -8.54 5.83
CA LEU A 11 4.55 -7.92 4.50
C LEU A 11 3.81 -6.57 4.51
N LYS A 12 2.69 -6.46 5.22
CA LYS A 12 1.99 -5.18 5.42
C LYS A 12 2.84 -4.17 6.18
N GLY A 13 3.66 -4.63 7.13
CA GLY A 13 4.61 -3.77 7.85
C GLY A 13 5.69 -3.23 6.93
N VAL A 14 6.25 -4.06 6.07
CA VAL A 14 7.20 -3.61 5.03
C VAL A 14 6.53 -2.61 4.09
N ALA A 15 5.32 -2.91 3.62
CA ALA A 15 4.58 -2.03 2.71
C ALA A 15 4.30 -0.65 3.32
N ILE A 16 3.90 -0.58 4.60
CA ILE A 16 3.61 0.72 5.22
C ILE A 16 4.88 1.55 5.42
N LEU A 17 5.99 0.94 5.85
CA LEU A 17 7.26 1.64 5.98
C LEU A 17 7.79 2.12 4.62
N ALA A 18 7.70 1.29 3.59
CA ALA A 18 8.04 1.63 2.21
C ALA A 18 7.20 2.82 1.70
N MET A 19 5.90 2.84 2.01
CA MET A 19 5.00 3.95 1.64
C MET A 19 5.39 5.26 2.31
N LEU A 20 5.76 5.24 3.61
CA LEU A 20 6.24 6.45 4.29
C LEU A 20 7.54 6.96 3.66
N MET A 21 8.47 6.07 3.30
CA MET A 21 9.71 6.43 2.59
C MET A 21 9.40 7.06 1.22
N LEU A 22 8.50 6.45 0.44
CA LEU A 22 8.07 6.96 -0.86
C LEU A 22 7.54 8.40 -0.75
N HIS A 23 6.62 8.62 0.17
CA HIS A 23 5.93 9.90 0.27
C HIS A 23 6.80 11.02 0.84
N LEU A 24 7.74 10.70 1.73
CA LEU A 24 8.67 11.69 2.29
C LEU A 24 9.80 12.04 1.32
N PHE A 25 10.39 11.04 0.64
CA PHE A 25 11.71 11.20 0.04
C PHE A 25 11.78 10.99 -1.47
N CYS A 26 10.71 10.55 -2.14
CA CYS A 26 10.70 10.36 -3.60
C CYS A 26 10.54 11.71 -4.33
N ARG A 27 11.49 12.63 -4.07
CA ARG A 27 11.59 13.96 -4.71
C ARG A 27 13.04 14.25 -5.05
N LYS A 28 13.29 14.79 -6.24
CA LYS A 28 14.62 15.23 -6.69
C LYS A 28 14.85 16.72 -6.44
N ASP A 29 13.79 17.52 -6.62
CA ASP A 29 13.82 18.98 -6.56
C ASP A 29 12.89 19.48 -5.44
N ASN A 30 13.10 20.76 -5.06
CA ASN A 30 12.33 21.44 -4.02
C ASN A 30 12.24 20.61 -2.72
N LEU A 31 13.41 20.17 -2.24
CA LEU A 31 13.51 19.27 -1.10
C LEU A 31 13.09 19.98 0.19
N PRO A 32 12.08 19.47 0.93
CA PRO A 32 11.71 20.03 2.22
C PRO A 32 12.63 19.57 3.36
N TYR A 33 13.74 18.92 3.02
CA TYR A 33 14.74 18.39 3.96
C TYR A 33 16.15 18.58 3.43
N THR A 34 17.16 18.47 4.31
CA THR A 34 18.58 18.53 3.96
C THR A 34 19.11 17.12 3.72
N PRO A 35 19.47 16.75 2.48
CA PRO A 35 20.07 15.45 2.19
C PRO A 35 21.44 15.30 2.85
N LEU A 36 21.73 14.08 3.35
CA LEU A 36 23.02 13.75 3.95
C LEU A 36 24.04 13.24 2.93
N LEU A 37 23.56 12.53 1.92
CA LEU A 37 24.40 11.89 0.89
C LEU A 37 23.77 12.09 -0.49
N TRP A 38 24.65 12.21 -1.51
CA TRP A 38 24.27 12.42 -2.90
C TRP A 38 24.88 11.36 -3.82
N VAL A 39 24.18 11.05 -4.89
CA VAL A 39 24.66 10.24 -6.02
C VAL A 39 24.49 11.08 -7.28
N GLY A 40 25.56 11.71 -7.76
CA GLY A 40 25.48 12.80 -8.72
C GLY A 40 24.66 13.95 -8.14
N ASP A 41 23.68 14.45 -8.88
CA ASP A 41 22.80 15.53 -8.47
C ASP A 41 21.53 15.06 -7.74
N THR A 42 21.41 13.76 -7.42
CA THR A 42 20.24 13.19 -6.77
C THR A 42 20.55 12.76 -5.34
N PRO A 43 19.72 13.12 -4.34
CA PRO A 43 19.89 12.63 -2.98
C PRO A 43 19.85 11.11 -2.91
N LEU A 44 20.77 10.49 -2.17
CA LEU A 44 20.77 9.03 -2.00
C LEU A 44 19.44 8.52 -1.44
N ILE A 45 18.82 9.25 -0.51
CA ILE A 45 17.54 8.87 0.12
C ILE A 45 16.40 8.82 -0.90
N TYR A 46 16.49 9.54 -2.02
CA TYR A 46 15.53 9.47 -3.11
C TYR A 46 15.37 8.04 -3.66
N TYR A 47 16.47 7.30 -3.82
CA TYR A 47 16.43 5.94 -4.36
C TYR A 47 15.71 4.96 -3.42
N PHE A 48 15.87 5.15 -2.12
CA PHE A 48 15.10 4.40 -1.12
C PHE A 48 13.62 4.81 -1.13
N GLY A 49 13.36 6.11 -1.27
CA GLY A 49 12.00 6.63 -1.44
C GLY A 49 11.33 6.06 -2.69
N LEU A 50 12.02 6.08 -3.83
CA LEU A 50 11.54 5.53 -5.09
C LEU A 50 11.22 4.04 -4.99
N PHE A 51 12.12 3.26 -4.36
CA PHE A 51 11.87 1.83 -4.11
C PHE A 51 10.62 1.58 -3.26
N GLY A 52 10.17 2.57 -2.50
CA GLY A 52 8.94 2.50 -1.70
C GLY A 52 7.65 2.36 -2.50
N ASP A 53 7.68 2.51 -3.84
CA ASP A 53 6.51 2.32 -4.72
C ASP A 53 5.97 0.89 -4.73
N ILE A 54 6.78 -0.08 -4.25
CA ILE A 54 6.35 -1.48 -4.02
C ILE A 54 5.14 -1.60 -3.08
N CYS A 55 4.86 -0.57 -2.27
CA CYS A 55 3.90 -0.60 -1.18
C CYS A 55 2.50 -1.02 -1.62
N VAL A 56 1.94 -0.39 -2.66
CA VAL A 56 0.58 -0.71 -3.16
C VAL A 56 0.54 -2.10 -3.75
N ALA A 57 1.56 -2.51 -4.51
CA ALA A 57 1.64 -3.84 -5.10
C ALA A 57 1.70 -4.94 -4.03
N ILE A 58 2.40 -4.71 -2.90
CA ILE A 58 2.41 -5.64 -1.75
C ILE A 58 1.01 -5.72 -1.12
N TYR A 59 0.31 -4.58 -0.90
CA TYR A 59 -1.05 -4.59 -0.36
C TYR A 59 -2.02 -5.33 -1.28
N CYS A 60 -1.94 -5.10 -2.59
CA CYS A 60 -2.76 -5.80 -3.57
C CYS A 60 -2.48 -7.31 -3.56
N PHE A 61 -1.21 -7.72 -3.58
CA PHE A 61 -0.81 -9.13 -3.50
C PHE A 61 -1.35 -9.81 -2.25
N VAL A 62 -1.10 -9.21 -1.07
CA VAL A 62 -1.57 -9.79 0.22
C VAL A 62 -3.10 -9.89 0.26
N SER A 63 -3.81 -8.90 -0.30
CA SER A 63 -5.27 -8.93 -0.40
C SER A 63 -5.73 -10.03 -1.34
N GLY A 64 -5.13 -10.17 -2.53
CA GLY A 64 -5.44 -11.22 -3.48
C GLY A 64 -5.20 -12.62 -2.91
N TYR A 65 -4.05 -12.81 -2.25
CA TYR A 65 -3.71 -14.04 -1.55
C TYR A 65 -4.75 -14.40 -0.48
N ALA A 66 -5.10 -13.45 0.39
CA ALA A 66 -6.09 -13.64 1.45
C ALA A 66 -7.49 -13.92 0.89
N HIS A 67 -7.90 -13.21 -0.15
CA HIS A 67 -9.19 -13.39 -0.82
C HIS A 67 -9.31 -14.74 -1.54
N TYR A 68 -8.19 -15.32 -1.98
CA TYR A 68 -8.21 -16.66 -2.56
C TYR A 68 -8.38 -17.77 -1.51
N ILE A 69 -7.73 -17.63 -0.32
CA ILE A 69 -7.88 -18.59 0.79
C ILE A 69 -9.31 -18.59 1.35
N GLN A 70 -9.94 -17.42 1.40
CA GLN A 70 -11.30 -17.31 1.90
C GLN A 70 -12.22 -18.15 1.01
N SER A 71 -12.94 -19.10 1.60
CA SER A 71 -13.84 -19.98 0.85
C SER A 71 -14.87 -19.19 0.02
N SER A 72 -15.35 -19.78 -1.07
CA SER A 72 -16.44 -19.22 -1.90
C SER A 72 -17.73 -18.98 -1.09
N GLU A 73 -17.84 -19.66 0.04
CA GLU A 73 -18.96 -19.64 0.97
C GLU A 73 -18.88 -18.52 2.02
N ILE A 74 -17.85 -17.66 1.99
CA ILE A 74 -17.91 -16.46 2.83
C ILE A 74 -19.11 -15.67 2.34
N GLU A 75 -20.17 -15.73 3.14
CA GLU A 75 -21.43 -15.05 2.89
C GLU A 75 -21.15 -13.59 2.48
N LEU A 76 -21.86 -13.13 1.48
CA LEU A 76 -21.87 -11.73 1.05
C LEU A 76 -21.94 -10.77 2.27
N ARG A 77 -22.69 -11.19 3.32
CA ARG A 77 -22.77 -10.50 4.60
C ARG A 77 -21.41 -10.29 5.30
N GLN A 78 -20.49 -11.28 5.29
CA GLN A 78 -19.19 -11.13 5.94
C GLN A 78 -18.27 -10.17 5.17
N ARG A 79 -18.36 -10.16 3.84
CA ARG A 79 -17.62 -9.20 3.00
C ARG A 79 -18.08 -7.78 3.25
N TRP A 80 -19.40 -7.57 3.30
CA TRP A 80 -19.96 -6.27 3.64
C TRP A 80 -19.58 -5.83 5.05
N LYS A 81 -19.53 -6.73 6.02
CA LYS A 81 -19.05 -6.44 7.38
C LYS A 81 -17.58 -6.00 7.37
N HIS A 82 -16.70 -6.65 6.61
CA HIS A 82 -15.31 -6.23 6.48
C HIS A 82 -15.17 -4.86 5.85
N LEU A 83 -15.91 -4.60 4.78
CA LEU A 83 -15.92 -3.30 4.12
C LEU A 83 -16.48 -2.21 5.03
N LEU A 84 -17.58 -2.49 5.71
CA LEU A 84 -18.18 -1.54 6.66
C LEU A 84 -17.21 -1.19 7.80
N ARG A 85 -16.49 -2.16 8.35
CA ARG A 85 -15.46 -1.90 9.37
C ARG A 85 -14.35 -1.00 8.86
N PHE A 86 -13.91 -1.21 7.62
CA PHE A 86 -12.94 -0.34 6.98
C PHE A 86 -13.50 1.09 6.85
N LEU A 87 -14.71 1.25 6.30
CA LEU A 87 -15.37 2.55 6.11
C LEU A 87 -15.63 3.28 7.44
N LEU A 88 -16.04 2.57 8.48
CA LEU A 88 -16.22 3.17 9.81
C LEU A 88 -14.90 3.73 10.36
N SER A 89 -13.81 2.98 10.26
CA SER A 89 -12.49 3.50 10.67
C SER A 89 -12.05 4.68 9.80
N PHE A 90 -12.30 4.64 8.51
CA PHE A 90 -12.03 5.72 7.57
C PHE A 90 -12.82 6.99 7.92
N TRP A 91 -14.11 6.88 8.22
CA TRP A 91 -14.96 8.02 8.59
C TRP A 91 -14.57 8.61 9.95
N VAL A 92 -14.18 7.78 10.92
CA VAL A 92 -13.64 8.27 12.20
C VAL A 92 -12.40 9.11 11.97
N ILE A 93 -11.48 8.66 11.11
CA ILE A 93 -10.27 9.41 10.76
C ILE A 93 -10.65 10.73 10.05
N ALA A 94 -11.54 10.68 9.06
CA ALA A 94 -11.99 11.87 8.34
C ALA A 94 -12.61 12.90 9.31
N ALA A 95 -13.44 12.46 10.25
CA ALA A 95 -14.07 13.33 11.24
C ALA A 95 -13.04 13.94 12.22
N VAL A 96 -12.11 13.13 12.77
CA VAL A 96 -11.08 13.59 13.70
C VAL A 96 -10.17 14.63 13.05
N PHE A 97 -9.64 14.36 11.85
CA PHE A 97 -8.75 15.30 11.18
C PHE A 97 -9.47 16.52 10.63
N SER A 98 -10.76 16.41 10.28
CA SER A 98 -11.61 17.58 9.98
C SER A 98 -11.80 18.47 11.21
N LEU A 99 -12.05 17.89 12.38
CA LEU A 99 -12.14 18.65 13.62
C LEU A 99 -10.81 19.35 13.97
N ILE A 100 -9.69 18.65 13.82
CA ILE A 100 -8.36 19.25 13.99
C ILE A 100 -8.16 20.40 13.00
N GLY A 101 -8.52 20.25 11.73
CA GLY A 101 -8.44 21.29 10.72
C GLY A 101 -9.23 22.55 11.11
N ILE A 102 -10.47 22.37 11.62
CA ILE A 102 -11.28 23.49 12.14
C ILE A 102 -10.57 24.18 13.31
N LEU A 103 -10.04 23.40 14.27
CA LEU A 103 -9.41 23.94 15.48
C LEU A 103 -8.13 24.74 15.19
N ILE A 104 -7.38 24.38 14.16
CA ILE A 104 -6.17 25.11 13.76
C ILE A 104 -6.43 26.17 12.69
N GLY A 105 -7.68 26.32 12.22
CA GLY A 105 -8.08 27.29 11.21
C GLY A 105 -7.58 26.97 9.80
N ASP A 106 -7.45 25.68 9.44
CA ASP A 106 -7.06 25.27 8.10
C ASP A 106 -8.16 25.60 7.07
N SER A 107 -7.79 26.19 5.94
CA SER A 107 -8.75 26.62 4.91
C SER A 107 -9.23 25.49 4.00
N VAL A 108 -8.51 24.37 3.95
CA VAL A 108 -8.76 23.24 3.05
C VAL A 108 -9.48 22.12 3.75
N ILE A 109 -9.16 21.86 5.02
CA ILE A 109 -9.69 20.74 5.80
C ILE A 109 -10.49 21.26 7.00
N PRO A 110 -11.83 21.06 7.03
CA PRO A 110 -12.67 20.26 6.12
C PRO A 110 -13.16 21.02 4.88
N GLY A 111 -12.87 22.33 4.73
CA GLY A 111 -13.50 23.16 3.71
C GLY A 111 -15.02 23.27 3.95
N ASN A 112 -15.83 23.02 2.91
CA ASN A 112 -17.28 23.06 3.03
C ASN A 112 -17.90 21.64 3.18
N ALA A 113 -19.17 21.57 3.52
CA ALA A 113 -19.91 20.31 3.71
C ALA A 113 -19.88 19.39 2.48
N LYS A 114 -19.89 19.94 1.25
CA LYS A 114 -19.78 19.17 0.02
C LYS A 114 -18.41 18.50 -0.09
N GLU A 115 -17.31 19.22 0.18
CA GLU A 115 -15.96 18.66 0.17
C GLU A 115 -15.82 17.56 1.22
N PHE A 116 -16.33 17.77 2.43
CA PHE A 116 -16.34 16.74 3.47
C PHE A 116 -17.05 15.47 3.00
N LEU A 117 -18.28 15.61 2.48
CA LEU A 117 -19.07 14.47 2.00
C LEU A 117 -18.37 13.73 0.86
N MET A 118 -17.83 14.46 -0.12
CA MET A 118 -17.13 13.87 -1.27
C MET A 118 -15.87 13.07 -0.85
N ASN A 119 -15.13 13.54 0.17
CA ASN A 119 -14.02 12.79 0.75
C ASN A 119 -14.50 11.56 1.52
N CYS A 120 -15.56 11.68 2.33
CA CYS A 120 -16.16 10.54 3.07
C CYS A 120 -16.69 9.45 2.13
N LEU A 121 -17.20 9.81 0.96
CA LEU A 121 -17.67 8.88 -0.08
C LEU A 121 -16.54 8.35 -0.98
N THR A 122 -15.29 8.71 -0.70
CA THR A 122 -14.11 8.35 -1.50
C THR A 122 -14.17 8.82 -2.98
N ILE A 123 -15.06 9.76 -3.29
CA ILE A 123 -15.19 10.35 -4.63
C ILE A 123 -14.05 11.33 -4.88
N LYS A 124 -13.65 12.08 -3.85
CA LYS A 124 -12.46 12.92 -3.82
C LYS A 124 -11.47 12.41 -2.78
N ASN A 125 -10.23 12.82 -2.94
CA ASN A 125 -9.13 12.53 -2.01
C ASN A 125 -8.32 13.80 -1.69
N SER A 126 -9.01 14.95 -1.64
CA SER A 126 -8.39 16.26 -1.43
C SER A 126 -7.81 16.42 -0.02
N TYR A 127 -8.32 15.71 0.99
CA TYR A 127 -7.77 15.75 2.34
C TYR A 127 -6.47 14.94 2.47
N ASN A 128 -6.40 13.84 1.74
CA ASN A 128 -5.27 12.92 1.80
C ASN A 128 -5.13 12.22 0.45
N GLY A 129 -4.09 12.60 -0.29
CA GLY A 129 -3.85 12.08 -1.63
C GLY A 129 -3.71 10.56 -1.69
N ALA A 130 -3.26 9.90 -0.61
CA ALA A 130 -3.14 8.45 -0.55
C ALA A 130 -4.50 7.72 -0.43
N TRP A 131 -5.59 8.42 -0.18
CA TRP A 131 -6.93 7.84 -0.10
C TRP A 131 -7.49 7.35 -1.45
N TRP A 132 -6.83 7.67 -2.57
CA TRP A 132 -7.20 7.09 -3.86
C TRP A 132 -7.29 5.56 -3.81
N TYR A 133 -6.46 4.93 -2.99
CA TYR A 133 -6.44 3.47 -2.87
C TYR A 133 -7.67 2.94 -2.11
N ALA A 134 -8.38 3.74 -1.32
CA ALA A 134 -9.61 3.32 -0.65
C ALA A 134 -10.68 2.88 -1.65
N ASN A 135 -10.90 3.67 -2.70
CA ASN A 135 -11.83 3.33 -3.77
C ASN A 135 -11.39 2.07 -4.53
N THR A 136 -10.10 1.98 -4.86
CA THR A 136 -9.52 0.77 -5.49
C THR A 136 -9.71 -0.47 -4.62
N TYR A 137 -9.50 -0.36 -3.30
CA TYR A 137 -9.70 -1.46 -2.36
C TYR A 137 -11.17 -1.91 -2.31
N ILE A 138 -12.12 -0.95 -2.28
CA ILE A 138 -13.56 -1.24 -2.36
C ILE A 138 -13.88 -2.05 -3.63
N MET A 139 -13.35 -1.61 -4.78
CA MET A 139 -13.53 -2.32 -6.05
C MET A 139 -12.91 -3.72 -6.03
N LEU A 140 -11.71 -3.91 -5.46
CA LEU A 140 -11.08 -5.22 -5.33
C LEU A 140 -11.90 -6.18 -4.44
N VAL A 141 -12.48 -5.69 -3.34
CA VAL A 141 -13.38 -6.47 -2.47
C VAL A 141 -14.66 -6.84 -3.21
N ALA A 142 -15.26 -5.91 -3.96
CA ALA A 142 -16.46 -6.18 -4.76
C ALA A 142 -16.21 -7.21 -5.87
N LEU A 143 -15.05 -7.12 -6.53
CA LEU A 143 -14.66 -8.04 -7.62
C LEU A 143 -14.14 -9.39 -7.12
N GLN A 144 -13.91 -9.57 -5.83
CA GLN A 144 -13.33 -10.81 -5.27
C GLN A 144 -13.93 -12.11 -5.79
N PRO A 145 -15.28 -12.31 -5.82
CA PRO A 145 -15.86 -13.59 -6.26
C PRO A 145 -15.59 -13.87 -7.73
N PHE A 146 -15.66 -12.84 -8.56
CA PHE A 146 -15.38 -12.96 -9.99
C PHE A 146 -13.90 -13.22 -10.25
N SER A 147 -13.03 -12.51 -9.56
CA SER A 147 -11.58 -12.68 -9.64
C SER A 147 -11.13 -14.07 -9.23
N ARG A 148 -11.71 -14.58 -8.14
CA ARG A 148 -11.44 -15.94 -7.67
C ARG A 148 -11.87 -16.97 -8.71
N LYS A 149 -13.12 -16.91 -9.18
CA LYS A 149 -13.64 -17.82 -10.22
C LYS A 149 -12.79 -17.75 -11.49
N PHE A 150 -12.40 -16.55 -11.91
CA PHE A 150 -11.53 -16.35 -13.05
C PHE A 150 -10.18 -17.07 -12.87
N VAL A 151 -9.52 -16.91 -11.74
CA VAL A 151 -8.24 -17.59 -11.45
C VAL A 151 -8.43 -19.10 -11.30
N GLU A 152 -9.56 -19.58 -10.77
CA GLU A 152 -9.86 -21.01 -10.64
C GLU A 152 -10.08 -21.69 -11.99
N CYS A 153 -10.86 -21.07 -12.89
CA CYS A 153 -11.24 -21.66 -14.17
C CYS A 153 -10.16 -21.52 -15.25
N CYS A 154 -9.31 -20.46 -15.16
CA CYS A 154 -8.30 -20.22 -16.19
C CYS A 154 -6.94 -20.83 -15.81
N PRO A 155 -6.14 -21.25 -16.82
CA PRO A 155 -4.72 -21.53 -16.62
C PRO A 155 -4.02 -20.31 -16.03
N ALA A 156 -3.11 -20.54 -15.06
CA ALA A 156 -2.44 -19.43 -14.35
C ALA A 156 -1.72 -18.44 -15.30
N GLY A 157 -1.08 -18.95 -16.35
CA GLY A 157 -0.41 -18.10 -17.37
C GLY A 157 -1.40 -17.19 -18.10
N MET A 158 -2.59 -17.70 -18.46
CA MET A 158 -3.62 -16.90 -19.13
C MET A 158 -4.22 -15.84 -18.21
N ALA A 159 -4.47 -16.20 -16.95
CA ALA A 159 -4.97 -15.26 -15.95
C ALA A 159 -3.96 -14.11 -15.71
N LEU A 160 -2.67 -14.44 -15.58
CA LEU A 160 -1.60 -13.45 -15.44
C LEU A 160 -1.44 -12.61 -16.71
N PHE A 161 -1.48 -13.19 -17.90
CA PHE A 161 -1.37 -12.46 -19.16
C PHE A 161 -2.52 -11.46 -19.33
N ALA A 162 -3.76 -11.88 -19.13
CA ALA A 162 -4.93 -11.01 -19.26
C ALA A 162 -4.89 -9.85 -18.26
N THR A 163 -4.52 -10.13 -17.01
CA THR A 163 -4.43 -9.08 -15.98
C THR A 163 -3.20 -8.19 -16.14
N PHE A 164 -2.10 -8.69 -16.73
CA PHE A 164 -0.97 -7.87 -17.14
C PHE A 164 -1.33 -6.93 -18.30
N ALA A 165 -2.08 -7.38 -19.29
CA ALA A 165 -2.59 -6.50 -20.34
C ALA A 165 -3.46 -5.38 -19.74
N PHE A 166 -4.33 -5.70 -18.79
CA PHE A 166 -5.13 -4.70 -18.06
C PHE A 166 -4.24 -3.75 -17.23
N TYR A 167 -3.16 -4.26 -16.62
CA TYR A 167 -2.16 -3.44 -15.93
C TYR A 167 -1.50 -2.43 -16.89
N THR A 168 -1.10 -2.86 -18.08
CA THR A 168 -0.47 -2.00 -19.07
C THR A 168 -1.42 -0.90 -19.55
N ILE A 169 -2.69 -1.23 -19.80
CA ILE A 169 -3.73 -0.25 -20.14
C ILE A 169 -3.91 0.74 -18.96
N GLY A 170 -4.02 0.22 -17.74
CA GLY A 170 -4.14 1.04 -16.53
C GLY A 170 -2.96 1.99 -16.34
N TYR A 171 -1.75 1.51 -16.61
CA TYR A 171 -0.55 2.34 -16.59
C TYR A 171 -0.59 3.44 -17.65
N GLY A 172 -0.99 3.11 -18.88
CA GLY A 172 -1.15 4.08 -19.97
C GLY A 172 -2.18 5.17 -19.64
N ILE A 173 -3.29 4.80 -19.00
CA ILE A 173 -4.29 5.77 -18.52
C ILE A 173 -3.68 6.71 -17.48
N ARG A 174 -2.95 6.19 -16.51
CA ARG A 174 -2.41 6.96 -15.37
C ARG A 174 -1.25 7.89 -15.75
N PHE A 175 -0.35 7.44 -16.61
CA PHE A 175 0.95 8.08 -16.81
C PHE A 175 1.18 8.56 -18.26
N TRP A 176 0.46 8.02 -19.25
CA TRP A 176 0.58 8.42 -20.65
C TRP A 176 -0.63 9.19 -21.17
N GLY A 177 -1.59 9.49 -20.29
CA GLY A 177 -2.78 10.28 -20.62
C GLY A 177 -3.79 9.58 -21.54
N TRP A 178 -3.73 8.23 -21.63
CA TRP A 178 -4.69 7.48 -22.42
C TRP A 178 -6.10 7.66 -21.87
N GLY A 179 -7.04 7.99 -22.76
CA GLY A 179 -8.43 8.22 -22.38
C GLY A 179 -8.69 9.56 -21.69
N SER A 180 -7.83 10.55 -21.88
CA SER A 180 -8.09 11.92 -21.42
C SER A 180 -9.43 12.42 -21.95
N CYS A 181 -10.31 12.89 -21.06
CA CYS A 181 -11.66 13.32 -21.39
C CYS A 181 -12.00 14.64 -20.69
N ARG A 182 -12.72 15.53 -21.39
CA ARG A 182 -13.18 16.82 -20.86
C ARG A 182 -14.39 16.69 -19.91
N LEU A 183 -15.16 15.60 -20.05
CA LEU A 183 -16.30 15.33 -19.18
C LEU A 183 -15.84 14.83 -17.82
N ALA A 184 -16.09 15.60 -16.76
CA ALA A 184 -15.58 15.32 -15.39
C ALA A 184 -15.94 13.92 -14.88
N VAL A 185 -17.18 13.47 -15.10
CA VAL A 185 -17.64 12.14 -14.68
C VAL A 185 -16.90 11.04 -15.43
N LEU A 186 -16.75 11.16 -16.76
CA LEU A 186 -16.06 10.17 -17.57
C LEU A 186 -14.56 10.14 -17.26
N SER A 187 -13.93 11.30 -17.06
CA SER A 187 -12.54 11.42 -16.62
C SER A 187 -12.33 10.73 -15.26
N TRP A 188 -13.27 10.91 -14.33
CA TRP A 188 -13.25 10.23 -13.03
C TRP A 188 -13.32 8.69 -13.18
N ILE A 189 -14.25 8.20 -14.01
CA ILE A 189 -14.42 6.76 -14.28
C ILE A 189 -13.13 6.19 -14.91
N ILE A 190 -12.59 6.82 -15.95
CA ILE A 190 -11.37 6.39 -16.64
C ILE A 190 -10.19 6.34 -15.64
N THR A 191 -10.03 7.38 -14.82
CA THR A 191 -8.98 7.41 -13.78
C THR A 191 -9.09 6.22 -12.83
N HIS A 192 -10.30 5.88 -12.37
CA HIS A 192 -10.51 4.75 -11.46
C HIS A 192 -10.33 3.39 -12.14
N ILE A 193 -10.63 3.27 -13.44
CA ILE A 193 -10.28 2.09 -14.25
C ILE A 193 -8.75 1.97 -14.33
N GLY A 194 -8.03 3.06 -14.55
CA GLY A 194 -6.57 3.07 -14.56
C GLY A 194 -5.96 2.64 -13.23
N LEU A 195 -6.49 3.17 -12.11
CA LEU A 195 -6.07 2.80 -10.75
C LEU A 195 -6.35 1.33 -10.45
N LEU A 196 -7.53 0.84 -10.86
CA LEU A 196 -7.87 -0.58 -10.73
C LEU A 196 -6.94 -1.45 -11.58
N GLY A 197 -6.70 -1.11 -12.84
CA GLY A 197 -5.83 -1.85 -13.74
C GLY A 197 -4.43 -2.05 -13.15
N THR A 198 -3.80 -0.96 -12.67
CA THR A 198 -2.47 -1.02 -12.05
C THR A 198 -2.45 -1.78 -10.70
N SER A 199 -3.59 -1.98 -10.06
CA SER A 199 -3.72 -2.70 -8.78
C SER A 199 -4.15 -4.16 -8.98
N TYR A 200 -4.89 -4.46 -10.02
CA TYR A 200 -5.51 -5.76 -10.23
C TYR A 200 -4.51 -6.86 -10.62
N PHE A 201 -3.45 -6.52 -11.33
CA PHE A 201 -2.42 -7.48 -11.69
C PHE A 201 -1.65 -8.02 -10.47
N PRO A 202 -1.04 -7.18 -9.60
CA PRO A 202 -0.41 -7.70 -8.38
C PRO A 202 -1.40 -8.41 -7.44
N TYR A 203 -2.68 -8.02 -7.44
CA TYR A 203 -3.75 -8.73 -6.74
C TYR A 203 -3.93 -10.16 -7.31
N THR A 204 -3.96 -10.31 -8.63
CA THR A 204 -4.07 -11.62 -9.31
C THR A 204 -2.82 -12.47 -9.08
N ILE A 205 -1.61 -11.87 -9.07
CA ILE A 205 -0.38 -12.58 -8.71
C ILE A 205 -0.54 -13.21 -7.32
N GLY A 206 -1.06 -12.46 -6.34
CA GLY A 206 -1.32 -12.99 -5.00
C GLY A 206 -2.27 -14.20 -4.99
N MET A 207 -3.35 -14.18 -5.77
CA MET A 207 -4.27 -15.32 -5.92
C MET A 207 -3.57 -16.53 -6.55
N VAL A 208 -2.78 -16.31 -7.61
CA VAL A 208 -2.06 -17.39 -8.30
C VAL A 208 -0.99 -18.00 -7.39
N PHE A 209 -0.29 -17.19 -6.60
CA PHE A 209 0.67 -17.69 -5.60
C PHE A 209 -0.01 -18.62 -4.60
N CYS A 210 -1.18 -18.26 -4.11
CA CYS A 210 -1.96 -19.10 -3.22
C CYS A 210 -2.42 -20.40 -3.92
N LYS A 211 -3.02 -20.29 -5.12
CA LYS A 211 -3.48 -21.45 -5.91
C LYS A 211 -2.36 -22.47 -6.16
N LYS A 212 -1.15 -21.96 -6.46
CA LYS A 212 0.00 -22.80 -6.83
C LYS A 212 0.94 -23.12 -5.67
N GLN A 213 0.68 -22.60 -4.47
CA GLN A 213 1.52 -22.77 -3.28
C GLN A 213 3.02 -22.46 -3.55
N ILE A 214 3.28 -21.35 -4.24
CA ILE A 214 4.59 -21.04 -4.80
C ILE A 214 5.63 -20.87 -3.69
N VAL A 215 5.29 -20.18 -2.59
CA VAL A 215 6.24 -19.95 -1.49
C VAL A 215 6.57 -21.25 -0.77
N ALA A 216 5.59 -22.15 -0.57
CA ALA A 216 5.84 -23.47 0.02
C ALA A 216 6.78 -24.30 -0.85
N ALA A 217 6.56 -24.33 -2.16
CA ALA A 217 7.43 -25.03 -3.09
C ALA A 217 8.86 -24.47 -3.08
N LEU A 218 9.02 -23.13 -3.01
CA LEU A 218 10.34 -22.50 -2.90
C LEU A 218 11.03 -22.85 -1.57
N ARG A 219 10.31 -22.77 -0.44
CA ARG A 219 10.85 -23.17 0.87
C ARG A 219 11.32 -24.62 0.87
N GLN A 220 10.57 -25.52 0.23
CA GLN A 220 10.95 -26.93 0.12
C GLN A 220 12.23 -27.10 -0.72
N ARG A 221 12.34 -26.43 -1.86
CA ARG A 221 13.55 -26.46 -2.71
C ARG A 221 14.78 -25.91 -2.00
N LEU A 222 14.61 -24.92 -1.15
CA LEU A 222 15.68 -24.26 -0.41
C LEU A 222 15.98 -24.91 0.95
N ALA A 223 15.30 -25.99 1.32
CA ALA A 223 15.43 -26.62 2.63
C ALA A 223 16.85 -27.12 2.93
N SER A 224 17.61 -27.49 1.89
CA SER A 224 19.03 -27.93 2.01
C SER A 224 20.02 -26.75 2.00
N VAL A 225 19.59 -25.53 1.67
CA VAL A 225 20.47 -24.37 1.58
C VAL A 225 20.69 -23.77 2.97
N LYS A 226 21.93 -23.47 3.31
CA LYS A 226 22.28 -22.88 4.61
C LYS A 226 21.60 -21.51 4.80
N ALA A 227 21.08 -21.27 5.99
CA ALA A 227 20.33 -20.05 6.32
C ALA A 227 21.11 -18.75 6.02
N HIS A 228 22.40 -18.70 6.34
CA HIS A 228 23.22 -17.52 6.04
C HIS A 228 23.35 -17.26 4.55
N ALA A 229 23.43 -18.30 3.70
CA ALA A 229 23.49 -18.13 2.24
C ALA A 229 22.19 -17.52 1.69
N ILE A 230 21.04 -17.95 2.22
CA ILE A 230 19.73 -17.34 1.87
C ILE A 230 19.70 -15.88 2.30
N CYS A 231 20.17 -15.54 3.50
CA CYS A 231 20.23 -14.16 3.97
C CYS A 231 21.14 -13.29 3.12
N MET A 232 22.36 -13.76 2.79
CA MET A 232 23.30 -13.04 1.94
C MET A 232 22.73 -12.83 0.52
N PHE A 233 22.16 -13.86 -0.07
CA PHE A 233 21.50 -13.79 -1.36
C PHE A 233 20.35 -12.77 -1.33
N THR A 234 19.50 -12.82 -0.31
CA THR A 234 18.39 -11.88 -0.12
C THR A 234 18.90 -10.45 -0.03
N ALA A 235 19.92 -10.18 0.77
CA ALA A 235 20.51 -8.85 0.90
C ALA A 235 21.10 -8.35 -0.43
N ALA A 236 21.86 -9.21 -1.15
CA ALA A 236 22.43 -8.87 -2.44
C ALA A 236 21.34 -8.53 -3.49
N VAL A 237 20.27 -9.33 -3.55
CA VAL A 237 19.16 -9.08 -4.46
C VAL A 237 18.43 -7.78 -4.10
N PHE A 238 18.25 -7.44 -2.81
CA PHE A 238 17.69 -6.16 -2.43
C PHE A 238 18.53 -4.97 -2.90
N VAL A 239 19.85 -5.04 -2.74
CA VAL A 239 20.76 -3.99 -3.26
C VAL A 239 20.60 -3.84 -4.77
N VAL A 240 20.65 -4.96 -5.51
CA VAL A 240 20.46 -4.96 -6.96
C VAL A 240 19.10 -4.38 -7.35
N MET A 241 18.02 -4.76 -6.66
CA MET A 241 16.68 -4.23 -6.93
C MET A 241 16.62 -2.72 -6.71
N ILE A 242 17.20 -2.18 -5.64
CA ILE A 242 17.20 -0.73 -5.37
C ILE A 242 17.98 0.00 -6.49
N VAL A 243 19.14 -0.51 -6.87
CA VAL A 243 19.96 0.07 -7.94
C VAL A 243 19.22 0.04 -9.27
N MET A 244 18.73 -1.13 -9.68
CA MET A 244 17.98 -1.31 -10.93
C MET A 244 16.73 -0.45 -10.98
N HIS A 245 15.99 -0.38 -9.87
CA HIS A 245 14.79 0.46 -9.75
C HIS A 245 15.14 1.94 -9.89
N GLY A 246 16.26 2.37 -9.30
CA GLY A 246 16.80 3.73 -9.47
C GLY A 246 17.19 4.07 -10.91
N MET A 247 17.72 3.09 -11.67
CA MET A 247 18.09 3.25 -13.08
C MET A 247 16.86 3.30 -14.01
N VAL A 248 15.89 2.42 -13.79
CA VAL A 248 14.72 2.28 -14.68
C VAL A 248 13.63 3.33 -14.34
N GLN A 249 13.53 3.76 -13.10
CA GLN A 249 12.62 4.77 -12.54
C GLN A 249 11.10 4.61 -12.77
N PRO A 250 10.55 3.95 -13.82
CA PRO A 250 9.11 3.89 -14.01
C PRO A 250 8.44 3.03 -12.94
N LEU A 251 7.36 3.53 -12.39
CA LEU A 251 6.43 2.79 -11.53
C LEU A 251 5.87 1.51 -12.19
N PHE A 252 6.09 1.36 -13.49
CA PHE A 252 5.69 0.18 -14.27
C PHE A 252 6.26 -1.14 -13.70
N VAL A 253 7.48 -1.11 -13.16
CA VAL A 253 8.15 -2.31 -12.62
C VAL A 253 7.79 -2.62 -11.16
N ALA A 254 6.99 -1.78 -10.50
CA ALA A 254 6.66 -1.92 -9.08
C ALA A 254 6.07 -3.30 -8.71
N PHE A 255 5.28 -3.91 -9.59
CA PHE A 255 4.75 -5.27 -9.35
C PHE A 255 5.85 -6.33 -9.30
N LEU A 256 6.90 -6.18 -10.09
CA LEU A 256 8.02 -7.13 -10.16
C LEU A 256 8.88 -7.01 -8.89
N THR A 257 9.29 -5.79 -8.54
CA THR A 257 10.07 -5.52 -7.32
C THR A 257 9.30 -5.87 -6.05
N ALA A 258 7.99 -5.62 -6.01
CA ALA A 258 7.12 -6.04 -4.92
C ALA A 258 7.02 -7.56 -4.79
N THR A 259 6.78 -8.27 -5.91
CA THR A 259 6.68 -9.74 -5.90
C THR A 259 8.00 -10.38 -5.47
N SER A 260 9.14 -9.86 -5.97
CA SER A 260 10.47 -10.30 -5.55
C SER A 260 10.69 -10.05 -4.06
N THR A 261 10.34 -8.87 -3.56
CA THR A 261 10.41 -8.53 -2.13
C THR A 261 9.59 -9.50 -1.28
N ILE A 262 8.36 -9.81 -1.68
CA ILE A 262 7.48 -10.76 -0.99
C ILE A 262 8.13 -12.14 -0.91
N VAL A 263 8.62 -12.67 -2.05
CA VAL A 263 9.26 -13.97 -2.11
C VAL A 263 10.49 -14.00 -1.20
N LEU A 264 11.39 -13.04 -1.35
CA LEU A 264 12.63 -12.96 -0.56
C LEU A 264 12.36 -12.90 0.95
N LEU A 265 11.42 -12.08 1.40
CA LEU A 265 11.07 -11.97 2.81
C LEU A 265 10.38 -13.23 3.34
N CYS A 266 9.62 -13.94 2.51
CA CYS A 266 8.97 -15.18 2.92
C CYS A 266 9.93 -16.37 2.97
N ILE A 267 11.00 -16.41 2.16
CA ILE A 267 11.98 -17.51 2.20
C ILE A 267 13.14 -17.22 3.15
N CYS A 268 13.47 -15.94 3.39
CA CYS A 268 14.58 -15.55 4.27
C CYS A 268 14.28 -15.89 5.73
N PRO A 269 15.20 -16.58 6.44
CA PRO A 269 15.07 -16.86 7.86
C PRO A 269 15.37 -15.62 8.71
N LEU A 270 14.52 -14.60 8.60
CA LEU A 270 14.67 -13.36 9.36
C LEU A 270 14.64 -13.61 10.87
N PRO A 271 15.46 -12.87 11.66
CA PRO A 271 15.45 -12.98 13.10
C PRO A 271 14.09 -12.58 13.69
N MET A 272 13.72 -13.21 14.81
CA MET A 272 12.39 -13.09 15.40
C MET A 272 12.05 -11.65 15.82
N TRP A 273 13.04 -10.90 16.33
CA TRP A 273 12.83 -9.50 16.72
C TRP A 273 12.43 -8.63 15.52
N LEU A 274 13.07 -8.80 14.36
CA LEU A 274 12.74 -8.06 13.15
C LEU A 274 11.34 -8.42 12.64
N LYS A 275 11.00 -9.72 12.62
CA LYS A 275 9.63 -10.16 12.27
C LYS A 275 8.59 -9.55 13.20
N ASN A 276 8.86 -9.45 14.49
CA ASN A 276 7.95 -8.84 15.46
C ASN A 276 7.75 -7.35 15.20
N ILE A 277 8.83 -6.60 14.94
CA ILE A 277 8.74 -5.17 14.58
C ILE A 277 7.91 -4.98 13.31
N LEU A 278 8.20 -5.74 12.26
CA LEU A 278 7.44 -5.64 11.02
C LEU A 278 5.97 -6.04 11.19
N CYS A 279 5.68 -7.08 11.96
CA CYS A 279 4.30 -7.46 12.28
C CYS A 279 3.57 -6.37 13.06
N TYR A 280 4.24 -5.71 14.00
CA TYR A 280 3.69 -4.58 14.75
C TYR A 280 3.26 -3.44 13.81
N PHE A 281 4.13 -3.02 12.89
CA PHE A 281 3.75 -2.04 11.87
C PHE A 281 2.63 -2.53 10.95
N GLY A 282 2.61 -3.82 10.63
CA GLY A 282 1.55 -4.44 9.86
C GLY A 282 0.17 -4.38 10.52
N GLU A 283 0.11 -4.46 11.84
CA GLU A 283 -1.13 -4.33 12.63
C GLU A 283 -1.69 -2.89 12.66
N HIS A 284 -0.80 -1.91 12.50
CA HIS A 284 -1.15 -0.50 12.46
C HIS A 284 -1.23 0.06 11.04
N SER A 285 -0.88 -0.74 10.02
CA SER A 285 -0.65 -0.29 8.65
C SER A 285 -1.83 0.46 8.03
N MET A 286 -3.06 0.02 8.25
CA MET A 286 -4.26 0.68 7.73
C MET A 286 -4.42 2.09 8.29
N ASN A 287 -4.30 2.26 9.60
CA ASN A 287 -4.46 3.57 10.22
C ASN A 287 -3.30 4.50 9.85
N ILE A 288 -2.04 4.00 9.84
CA ILE A 288 -0.88 4.77 9.40
C ILE A 288 -1.08 5.25 7.96
N TRP A 289 -1.51 4.36 7.03
CA TRP A 289 -1.83 4.75 5.67
C TRP A 289 -2.88 5.86 5.61
N LEU A 290 -3.93 5.78 6.40
CA LEU A 290 -5.03 6.75 6.34
C LEU A 290 -4.67 8.11 6.96
N VAL A 291 -3.68 8.18 7.87
CA VAL A 291 -3.40 9.42 8.62
C VAL A 291 -2.10 10.14 8.20
N HIS A 292 -1.09 9.43 7.67
CA HIS A 292 0.27 9.96 7.51
C HIS A 292 0.36 11.26 6.69
N MET A 293 -0.47 11.42 5.66
CA MET A 293 -0.43 12.61 4.82
C MET A 293 -0.91 13.89 5.54
N PHE A 294 -1.76 13.77 6.56
CA PHE A 294 -2.13 14.92 7.37
C PHE A 294 -0.92 15.53 8.11
N PHE A 295 0.07 14.68 8.40
CA PHE A 295 1.27 15.13 9.08
C PHE A 295 2.29 15.77 8.15
N TYR A 296 2.68 15.07 7.07
CA TYR A 296 3.75 15.58 6.21
C TYR A 296 3.26 16.42 5.02
N GLY A 297 2.02 16.23 4.59
CA GLY A 297 1.49 16.82 3.35
C GLY A 297 0.57 18.02 3.57
N SER A 298 -0.07 18.17 4.75
CA SER A 298 -1.03 19.23 5.02
C SER A 298 -0.89 19.85 6.41
N LEU A 299 -1.70 19.48 7.39
CA LEU A 299 -1.91 20.18 8.67
C LEU A 299 -0.63 20.41 9.50
N PHE A 300 0.34 19.49 9.46
CA PHE A 300 1.52 19.51 10.32
C PHE A 300 2.84 19.46 9.56
N HIS A 301 2.82 19.86 8.28
CA HIS A 301 4.00 19.85 7.39
C HIS A 301 5.23 20.51 8.03
N GLY A 302 5.07 21.70 8.60
CA GLY A 302 6.16 22.44 9.24
C GLY A 302 6.77 21.72 10.44
N ILE A 303 5.97 20.99 11.22
CA ILE A 303 6.44 20.20 12.36
C ILE A 303 7.31 19.02 11.87
N VAL A 304 6.85 18.29 10.86
CA VAL A 304 7.55 17.12 10.35
C VAL A 304 8.86 17.52 9.68
N PHE A 305 8.86 18.48 8.78
CA PHE A 305 10.06 18.90 8.07
C PHE A 305 10.93 19.90 8.84
N GLY A 306 10.44 20.44 9.95
CA GLY A 306 11.22 21.26 10.88
C GLY A 306 12.45 20.54 11.47
N LEU A 307 12.45 19.19 11.48
CA LEU A 307 13.59 18.37 11.89
C LEU A 307 14.73 18.34 10.85
N LYS A 308 14.55 18.89 9.67
CA LYS A 308 15.51 19.11 8.58
C LYS A 308 16.14 17.86 7.98
N TYR A 309 16.46 16.81 8.75
CA TYR A 309 17.20 15.64 8.28
C TYR A 309 16.29 14.42 8.06
N PRO A 310 16.57 13.56 7.06
CA PRO A 310 15.68 12.46 6.68
C PRO A 310 15.35 11.47 7.80
N VAL A 311 16.33 11.06 8.60
CA VAL A 311 16.12 10.06 9.66
C VAL A 311 15.18 10.56 10.75
N PRO A 312 15.40 11.75 11.40
CA PRO A 312 14.45 12.25 12.38
C PRO A 312 13.08 12.59 11.78
N ILE A 313 12.99 13.05 10.54
CA ILE A 313 11.71 13.26 9.84
C ILE A 313 10.93 11.95 9.73
N PHE A 314 11.58 10.88 9.28
CA PHE A 314 10.97 9.56 9.14
C PHE A 314 10.49 8.99 10.49
N LEU A 315 11.33 9.09 11.52
CA LEU A 315 10.99 8.62 12.87
C LEU A 315 9.84 9.44 13.49
N LEU A 316 9.82 10.76 13.30
CA LEU A 316 8.72 11.60 13.77
C LEU A 316 7.41 11.25 13.07
N LEU A 317 7.42 11.07 11.75
CA LEU A 317 6.22 10.69 11.01
C LEU A 317 5.68 9.32 11.47
N ILE A 318 6.57 8.35 11.72
CA ILE A 318 6.20 7.05 12.31
C ILE A 318 5.54 7.25 13.67
N ALA A 319 6.17 8.02 14.57
CA ALA A 319 5.67 8.24 15.92
C ALA A 319 4.29 8.90 15.91
N LEU A 320 4.10 9.98 15.16
CA LEU A 320 2.82 10.68 15.03
C LEU A 320 1.73 9.76 14.45
N SER A 321 2.07 9.00 13.42
CA SER A 321 1.13 8.06 12.79
C SER A 321 0.75 6.90 13.73
N LEU A 322 1.69 6.39 14.53
CA LEU A 322 1.42 5.37 15.53
C LEU A 322 0.53 5.89 16.67
N VAL A 323 0.86 7.06 17.23
CA VAL A 323 0.02 7.71 18.26
C VAL A 323 -1.41 7.89 17.74
N SER A 324 -1.55 8.40 16.52
CA SER A 324 -2.86 8.53 15.89
C SER A 324 -3.53 7.17 15.69
N SER A 325 -2.78 6.13 15.30
CA SER A 325 -3.35 4.80 15.13
C SER A 325 -3.92 4.24 16.44
N TYR A 326 -3.28 4.49 17.59
CA TYR A 326 -3.82 4.10 18.89
C TYR A 326 -5.07 4.89 19.24
N ALA A 327 -5.04 6.22 19.06
CA ALA A 327 -6.20 7.07 19.32
C ALA A 327 -7.40 6.67 18.45
N ILE A 328 -7.19 6.43 17.16
CA ILE A 328 -8.25 5.97 16.24
C ILE A 328 -8.79 4.60 16.63
N LYS A 329 -7.93 3.64 17.01
CA LYS A 329 -8.38 2.35 17.51
C LYS A 329 -9.26 2.52 18.76
N TRP A 330 -8.87 3.37 19.69
CA TRP A 330 -9.64 3.65 20.89
C TRP A 330 -11.02 4.26 20.56
N LEU A 331 -11.08 5.24 19.67
CA LEU A 331 -12.33 5.89 19.23
C LEU A 331 -13.22 4.96 18.40
N SER A 332 -12.64 4.14 17.52
CA SER A 332 -13.43 3.28 16.62
C SER A 332 -13.89 1.98 17.27
N ASN A 333 -13.22 1.48 18.32
CA ASN A 333 -13.56 0.21 18.94
C ASN A 333 -15.01 0.10 19.44
N PRO A 334 -15.60 1.12 20.11
CA PRO A 334 -17.02 1.07 20.52
C PRO A 334 -17.95 0.91 19.31
N ILE A 335 -17.71 1.69 18.25
CA ILE A 335 -18.52 1.69 17.03
C ILE A 335 -18.37 0.34 16.29
N LEU A 336 -17.17 -0.20 16.20
CA LEU A 336 -16.90 -1.49 15.56
C LEU A 336 -17.51 -2.69 16.30
N LYS A 337 -17.77 -2.57 17.61
CA LYS A 337 -18.50 -3.59 18.38
C LYS A 337 -19.97 -3.69 17.96
N LEU A 338 -20.58 -2.61 17.49
CA LEU A 338 -21.97 -2.60 17.01
C LEU A 338 -22.14 -3.35 15.67
N VAL A 339 -21.04 -3.58 14.95
CA VAL A 339 -21.02 -4.26 13.63
C VAL A 339 -20.49 -5.71 13.74
N ARG A 340 -20.33 -6.20 14.94
CA ARG A 340 -20.03 -7.63 15.19
C ARG A 340 -21.30 -8.45 15.11
#